data_ffcbfddce41b46334af5147d32e88495
#
_entry.id   ffcbfddce41b46334af5147d32e88495
#
_cell.length_a   1.000
_cell.length_b   1.000
_cell.length_c   1.000
_cell.angle_alpha   90.00
_cell.angle_beta   90.00
_cell.angle_gamma   90.00
#
_symmetry.space_group_name_H-M   'P 1'
#
loop_
_entity.id
_entity.type
_entity.pdbx_description
1 polymer ?
#
loop_
_entity_poly.entity_id
_entity_poly.type
_entity_poly.pdbx_seq_one_letter_code
_entity_poly.pdbx_strand_id
1 'polypeptide(L)'
;MRALVLALVLAAPLAAAEESVRLDAAPIDPRDVASLQAGARTFVNYCLNCHAAGMMRYHKLLEIGLNEQQIKDNLLFTADKVGELMNVAMTRREAKEWLGTVPPDLSVIARARGADWLYTYLRSFYRDSESATGWNNMVYERVAMPHVLWTLSGQQVQVDRKFKNMEQAEGIARQQKSAWKIDVLTPEQAGKDAERFILKTIRTETPGSLSQLEYDLLVRDLVNFMTWMSEPNQLERKQAGYVVLLVLLVLLVLAYLLYKEFWKDVH
;
A
#
# COMPACT_ATOMS: atom_id res chain seq x y z
N MET A 1 -25.33 36.66 5.86
CA MET A 1 -24.18 35.86 6.34
C MET A 1 -24.35 34.35 6.19
N ARG A 2 -25.58 33.76 6.23
CA ARG A 2 -25.81 32.30 6.09
C ARG A 2 -25.53 31.75 4.67
N ALA A 3 -25.69 32.59 3.62
CA ALA A 3 -25.41 32.19 2.23
C ALA A 3 -23.92 32.12 1.86
N LEU A 4 -23.06 32.83 2.59
CA LEU A 4 -21.61 32.89 2.32
C LEU A 4 -20.87 31.61 2.80
N VAL A 5 -21.40 30.97 3.83
CA VAL A 5 -20.79 29.72 4.39
C VAL A 5 -21.08 28.51 3.51
N LEU A 6 -22.22 28.50 2.84
CA LEU A 6 -22.56 27.38 1.91
C LEU A 6 -21.75 27.42 0.60
N ALA A 7 -21.33 28.62 0.17
CA ALA A 7 -20.54 28.76 -1.07
C ALA A 7 -19.07 28.35 -0.89
N LEU A 8 -18.54 28.39 0.34
CA LEU A 8 -17.16 28.03 0.61
C LEU A 8 -16.91 26.50 0.62
N VAL A 9 -17.96 25.71 0.82
CA VAL A 9 -17.87 24.22 0.84
C VAL A 9 -17.90 23.65 -0.59
N LEU A 10 -18.39 24.39 -1.57
CA LEU A 10 -18.50 23.92 -2.98
C LEU A 10 -17.28 24.27 -3.85
N ALA A 11 -16.33 25.04 -3.34
CA ALA A 11 -15.08 25.37 -4.03
C ALA A 11 -13.95 24.41 -3.60
N ALA A 12 -14.22 23.09 -3.60
CA ALA A 12 -13.13 22.13 -3.59
C ALA A 12 -12.38 22.27 -4.92
N PRO A 13 -11.05 22.52 -4.94
CA PRO A 13 -10.30 22.49 -6.18
C PRO A 13 -10.51 21.11 -6.79
N LEU A 14 -10.94 21.07 -8.06
CA LEU A 14 -10.72 19.88 -8.89
C LEU A 14 -9.21 19.72 -8.94
N ALA A 15 -8.66 18.91 -8.03
CA ALA A 15 -7.31 18.44 -8.16
C ALA A 15 -7.25 17.77 -9.53
N ALA A 16 -6.41 18.32 -10.41
CA ALA A 16 -6.07 17.67 -11.65
C ALA A 16 -5.65 16.25 -11.26
N ALA A 17 -6.33 15.25 -11.80
CA ALA A 17 -5.96 13.87 -11.58
C ALA A 17 -4.55 13.73 -12.16
N GLU A 18 -3.54 13.69 -11.29
CA GLU A 18 -2.24 13.17 -11.67
C GLU A 18 -2.50 11.82 -12.35
N GLU A 19 -1.81 11.56 -13.47
CA GLU A 19 -1.86 10.29 -14.19
C GLU A 19 -1.46 9.15 -13.24
N SER A 20 -2.40 8.71 -12.42
CA SER A 20 -2.15 7.72 -11.39
C SER A 20 -2.27 6.32 -11.97
N VAL A 21 -1.28 5.49 -11.65
CA VAL A 21 -1.38 4.05 -11.90
C VAL A 21 -2.66 3.52 -11.25
N ARG A 22 -3.43 2.71 -11.96
CA ARG A 22 -4.56 2.01 -11.35
C ARG A 22 -4.05 1.04 -10.30
N LEU A 23 -4.46 1.26 -9.06
CA LEU A 23 -4.15 0.37 -7.95
C LEU A 23 -5.11 -0.84 -7.94
N ASP A 24 -4.54 -2.01 -7.66
CA ASP A 24 -5.32 -3.22 -7.41
C ASP A 24 -5.82 -3.21 -5.97
N ALA A 25 -7.09 -3.56 -5.75
CA ALA A 25 -7.63 -3.69 -4.41
C ALA A 25 -6.93 -4.85 -3.67
N ALA A 26 -6.36 -4.57 -2.51
CA ALA A 26 -5.72 -5.57 -1.67
C ALA A 26 -6.78 -6.45 -0.98
N PRO A 27 -6.84 -7.77 -1.26
CA PRO A 27 -7.85 -8.66 -0.69
C PRO A 27 -7.43 -9.11 0.73
N ILE A 28 -7.28 -8.15 1.65
CA ILE A 28 -6.82 -8.37 3.04
C ILE A 28 -7.98 -8.51 4.02
N ASP A 29 -7.79 -9.31 5.06
CA ASP A 29 -8.64 -9.36 6.25
C ASP A 29 -7.74 -9.42 7.51
N PRO A 30 -7.65 -8.35 8.31
CA PRO A 30 -6.86 -8.34 9.54
C PRO A 30 -7.34 -9.32 10.63
N ARG A 31 -8.44 -10.04 10.41
CA ARG A 31 -8.94 -11.11 11.29
C ARG A 31 -8.45 -12.49 10.87
N ASP A 32 -7.92 -12.62 9.66
CA ASP A 32 -7.36 -13.89 9.17
C ASP A 32 -5.99 -14.14 9.80
N VAL A 33 -5.98 -14.83 10.93
CA VAL A 33 -4.78 -15.16 11.70
C VAL A 33 -3.75 -15.93 10.88
N ALA A 34 -4.19 -16.86 10.03
CA ALA A 34 -3.28 -17.65 9.20
C ALA A 34 -2.56 -16.76 8.18
N SER A 35 -3.28 -15.83 7.55
CA SER A 35 -2.72 -14.82 6.66
C SER A 35 -1.73 -13.90 7.40
N LEU A 36 -2.07 -13.45 8.62
CA LEU A 36 -1.16 -12.61 9.42
C LEU A 36 0.14 -13.34 9.78
N GLN A 37 0.07 -14.60 10.16
CA GLN A 37 1.26 -15.42 10.47
C GLN A 37 2.12 -15.67 9.23
N ALA A 38 1.51 -15.98 8.08
CA ALA A 38 2.21 -16.14 6.81
C ALA A 38 2.89 -14.82 6.38
N GLY A 39 2.18 -13.70 6.54
CA GLY A 39 2.71 -12.37 6.28
C GLY A 39 3.87 -11.99 7.19
N ALA A 40 3.77 -12.28 8.49
CA ALA A 40 4.86 -12.06 9.46
C ALA A 40 6.12 -12.84 9.05
N ARG A 41 5.97 -14.10 8.67
CA ARG A 41 7.09 -14.92 8.16
C ARG A 41 7.73 -14.29 6.92
N THR A 42 6.94 -13.87 5.97
CA THR A 42 7.45 -13.23 4.75
C THR A 42 8.14 -11.90 5.07
N PHE A 43 7.57 -11.09 5.96
CA PHE A 43 8.14 -9.82 6.40
C PHE A 43 9.52 -10.01 7.03
N VAL A 44 9.64 -10.91 7.99
CA VAL A 44 10.90 -11.16 8.70
C VAL A 44 11.99 -11.68 7.75
N ASN A 45 11.64 -12.56 6.80
CA ASN A 45 12.62 -13.18 5.91
C ASN A 45 13.06 -12.27 4.75
N TYR A 46 12.20 -11.37 4.26
CA TYR A 46 12.48 -10.59 3.05
C TYR A 46 12.59 -9.08 3.29
N CYS A 47 11.90 -8.52 4.28
CA CYS A 47 11.85 -7.09 4.49
C CYS A 47 12.76 -6.62 5.63
N LEU A 48 12.77 -7.35 6.76
CA LEU A 48 13.47 -6.97 7.98
C LEU A 48 15.00 -6.95 7.85
N ASN A 49 15.54 -7.51 6.78
CA ASN A 49 16.97 -7.44 6.47
C ASN A 49 17.44 -6.01 6.13
N CYS A 50 16.54 -5.20 5.57
CA CYS A 50 16.83 -3.82 5.14
C CYS A 50 15.93 -2.78 5.81
N HIS A 51 14.71 -3.14 6.17
CA HIS A 51 13.71 -2.24 6.72
C HIS A 51 13.44 -2.57 8.19
N ALA A 52 13.60 -1.60 9.08
CA ALA A 52 13.12 -1.73 10.44
C ALA A 52 11.59 -1.65 10.52
N ALA A 53 11.03 -2.26 11.54
CA ALA A 53 9.70 -1.99 12.08
C ALA A 53 9.90 -1.54 13.54
N GLY A 54 10.55 -0.39 13.72
CA GLY A 54 11.07 0.07 15.01
C GLY A 54 10.01 0.47 16.04
N MET A 55 8.73 0.51 15.66
CA MET A 55 7.60 0.68 16.60
C MET A 55 6.95 -0.66 16.95
N MET A 56 7.38 -1.77 16.35
CA MET A 56 6.86 -3.12 16.57
C MET A 56 7.81 -3.92 17.44
N ARG A 57 7.27 -4.59 18.46
CA ARG A 57 8.01 -5.56 19.28
C ARG A 57 7.64 -6.98 18.87
N TYR A 58 8.59 -7.90 18.92
CA TYR A 58 8.33 -9.31 18.60
C TYR A 58 7.22 -9.92 19.47
N HIS A 59 7.10 -9.53 20.75
CA HIS A 59 6.04 -10.06 21.62
C HIS A 59 4.61 -9.74 21.13
N LYS A 60 4.44 -8.70 20.30
CA LYS A 60 3.14 -8.39 19.69
C LYS A 60 2.63 -9.51 18.76
N LEU A 61 3.52 -10.35 18.26
CA LEU A 61 3.15 -11.51 17.46
C LEU A 61 2.36 -12.57 18.25
N LEU A 62 2.33 -12.49 19.58
CA LEU A 62 1.41 -13.28 20.42
C LEU A 62 -0.06 -12.97 20.09
N GLU A 63 -0.38 -11.74 19.72
CA GLU A 63 -1.74 -11.30 19.40
C GLU A 63 -2.28 -11.91 18.09
N ILE A 64 -1.40 -12.42 17.24
CA ILE A 64 -1.77 -13.17 16.02
C ILE A 64 -1.68 -14.70 16.24
N GLY A 65 -1.77 -15.15 17.49
CA GLY A 65 -1.88 -16.57 17.85
C GLY A 65 -0.57 -17.37 17.84
N LEU A 66 0.58 -16.71 17.72
CA LEU A 66 1.87 -17.36 17.93
C LEU A 66 2.20 -17.44 19.42
N ASN A 67 2.90 -18.50 19.86
CA ASN A 67 3.48 -18.56 21.19
C ASN A 67 4.93 -18.06 21.19
N GLU A 68 5.47 -17.78 22.37
CA GLU A 68 6.83 -17.24 22.52
C GLU A 68 7.92 -18.14 21.92
N GLN A 69 7.76 -19.47 22.05
CA GLN A 69 8.70 -20.43 21.50
C GLN A 69 8.68 -20.41 19.96
N GLN A 70 7.50 -20.35 19.36
CA GLN A 70 7.36 -20.26 17.90
C GLN A 70 8.00 -18.96 17.35
N ILE A 71 7.85 -17.85 18.08
CA ILE A 71 8.49 -16.57 17.71
C ILE A 71 10.01 -16.71 17.78
N LYS A 72 10.55 -17.26 18.87
CA LYS A 72 12.00 -17.45 19.05
C LYS A 72 12.61 -18.34 17.96
N ASP A 73 11.95 -19.45 17.66
CA ASP A 73 12.51 -20.45 16.74
C ASP A 73 12.40 -20.04 15.27
N ASN A 74 11.42 -19.21 14.91
CA ASN A 74 11.08 -18.99 13.51
C ASN A 74 11.13 -17.53 13.02
N LEU A 75 11.16 -16.55 13.93
CA LEU A 75 11.00 -15.14 13.55
C LEU A 75 12.02 -14.21 14.22
N LEU A 76 12.63 -14.60 15.34
CA LEU A 76 13.50 -13.74 16.13
C LEU A 76 14.95 -13.77 15.60
N PHE A 77 15.18 -13.17 14.42
CA PHE A 77 16.52 -13.21 13.78
C PHE A 77 17.37 -11.97 14.02
N THR A 78 16.77 -10.86 14.42
CA THR A 78 17.50 -9.56 14.59
C THR A 78 17.52 -9.07 16.02
N ALA A 79 17.14 -9.93 17.00
CA ALA A 79 17.10 -9.60 18.42
C ALA A 79 17.31 -10.85 19.28
N ASP A 80 17.66 -10.65 20.55
CA ASP A 80 17.89 -11.75 21.50
C ASP A 80 16.64 -12.12 22.30
N LYS A 81 15.71 -11.17 22.48
CA LYS A 81 14.52 -11.35 23.31
C LYS A 81 13.26 -10.89 22.57
N VAL A 82 12.16 -11.61 22.78
CA VAL A 82 10.85 -11.29 22.20
C VAL A 82 10.32 -9.91 22.65
N GLY A 83 10.80 -9.36 23.74
CA GLY A 83 10.46 -8.00 24.19
C GLY A 83 11.12 -6.88 23.37
N GLU A 84 12.09 -7.20 22.53
CA GLU A 84 12.83 -6.22 21.74
C GLU A 84 12.04 -5.77 20.49
N LEU A 85 12.48 -4.63 19.95
CA LEU A 85 11.89 -4.06 18.73
C LEU A 85 12.40 -4.81 17.49
N MET A 86 11.59 -4.82 16.43
CA MET A 86 11.96 -5.37 15.12
C MET A 86 12.88 -4.39 14.38
N ASN A 87 14.12 -4.28 14.83
CA ASN A 87 15.12 -3.41 14.23
C ASN A 87 15.98 -4.18 13.23
N VAL A 88 16.48 -3.47 12.24
CA VAL A 88 17.52 -3.95 11.33
C VAL A 88 18.89 -3.74 11.95
N ALA A 89 19.82 -4.66 11.72
CA ALA A 89 21.20 -4.54 12.22
C ALA A 89 22.02 -3.44 11.50
N MET A 90 21.70 -3.19 10.23
CA MET A 90 22.35 -2.19 9.39
C MET A 90 22.08 -0.76 9.89
N THR A 91 23.15 0.00 10.16
CA THR A 91 23.01 1.40 10.55
C THR A 91 22.59 2.29 9.39
N ARG A 92 22.02 3.47 9.68
CA ARG A 92 21.64 4.45 8.64
C ARG A 92 22.84 4.89 7.77
N ARG A 93 24.04 4.94 8.33
CA ARG A 93 25.27 5.28 7.61
C ARG A 93 25.62 4.18 6.61
N GLU A 94 25.66 2.95 7.07
CA GLU A 94 25.93 1.77 6.23
C GLU A 94 24.88 1.62 5.13
N ALA A 95 23.59 1.81 5.46
CA ALA A 95 22.52 1.79 4.47
C ALA A 95 22.74 2.81 3.34
N LYS A 96 23.13 4.05 3.69
CA LYS A 96 23.41 5.07 2.70
C LYS A 96 24.67 4.77 1.86
N GLU A 97 25.69 4.19 2.49
CA GLU A 97 26.94 3.81 1.83
C GLU A 97 26.72 2.63 0.87
N TRP A 98 26.02 1.59 1.29
CA TRP A 98 25.87 0.35 0.52
C TRP A 98 24.72 0.41 -0.49
N LEU A 99 23.60 1.07 -0.14
CA LEU A 99 22.37 1.10 -0.95
C LEU A 99 22.13 2.45 -1.64
N GLY A 100 22.99 3.45 -1.38
CA GLY A 100 22.80 4.82 -1.87
C GLY A 100 21.66 5.58 -1.18
N THR A 101 20.81 4.90 -0.41
CA THR A 101 19.67 5.46 0.32
C THR A 101 19.42 4.72 1.61
N VAL A 102 18.65 5.32 2.51
CA VAL A 102 18.24 4.67 3.75
C VAL A 102 16.84 4.08 3.56
N PRO A 103 16.69 2.75 3.65
CA PRO A 103 15.36 2.14 3.59
C PRO A 103 14.45 2.72 4.69
N PRO A 104 13.19 3.08 4.37
CA PRO A 104 12.28 3.62 5.37
C PRO A 104 11.87 2.57 6.39
N ASP A 105 11.53 3.02 7.60
CA ASP A 105 10.86 2.18 8.61
C ASP A 105 9.45 1.81 8.13
N LEU A 106 9.07 0.54 8.28
CA LEU A 106 7.80 0.02 7.79
C LEU A 106 6.70 -0.09 8.85
N SER A 107 6.95 0.34 10.09
CA SER A 107 5.98 0.22 11.20
C SER A 107 4.58 0.71 10.86
N VAL A 108 4.49 1.83 10.14
CA VAL A 108 3.20 2.49 9.81
C VAL A 108 3.01 2.67 8.30
N ILE A 109 3.74 1.95 7.48
CA ILE A 109 3.74 2.16 6.03
C ILE A 109 2.36 1.91 5.40
N ALA A 110 1.61 0.91 5.89
CA ALA A 110 0.28 0.61 5.38
C ALA A 110 -0.73 1.73 5.72
N ARG A 111 -0.53 2.49 6.78
CA ARG A 111 -1.32 3.70 7.06
C ARG A 111 -0.90 4.88 6.21
N ALA A 112 0.39 4.99 5.90
CA ALA A 112 0.93 6.11 5.13
C ALA A 112 0.62 6.00 3.63
N ARG A 113 0.71 4.79 3.07
CA ARG A 113 0.54 4.55 1.62
C ARG A 113 -0.79 3.89 1.27
N GLY A 114 -1.39 3.15 2.19
CA GLY A 114 -2.57 2.31 1.95
C GLY A 114 -2.21 0.88 1.53
N ALA A 115 -3.13 -0.04 1.83
CA ALA A 115 -2.95 -1.46 1.51
C ALA A 115 -2.94 -1.72 0.00
N ASP A 116 -3.82 -1.06 -0.76
CA ASP A 116 -3.92 -1.20 -2.22
C ASP A 116 -2.63 -0.75 -2.91
N TRP A 117 -2.04 0.35 -2.42
CA TRP A 117 -0.76 0.84 -2.91
C TRP A 117 0.36 -0.19 -2.68
N LEU A 118 0.47 -0.73 -1.47
CA LEU A 118 1.50 -1.73 -1.12
C LEU A 118 1.32 -3.02 -1.92
N TYR A 119 0.08 -3.48 -2.07
CA TYR A 119 -0.25 -4.69 -2.82
C TYR A 119 0.11 -4.54 -4.30
N THR A 120 -0.23 -3.40 -4.89
CA THR A 120 0.12 -3.09 -6.28
C THR A 120 1.62 -2.89 -6.44
N TYR A 121 2.26 -2.16 -5.53
CA TYR A 121 3.70 -1.89 -5.55
C TYR A 121 4.52 -3.18 -5.56
N LEU A 122 4.27 -4.10 -4.62
CA LEU A 122 5.04 -5.34 -4.51
C LEU A 122 4.83 -6.29 -5.69
N ARG A 123 3.76 -6.14 -6.46
CA ARG A 123 3.42 -6.96 -7.63
C ARG A 123 3.82 -6.34 -8.97
N SER A 124 4.30 -5.10 -8.97
CA SER A 124 4.50 -4.32 -10.20
C SER A 124 5.96 -3.91 -10.46
N PHE A 125 6.91 -4.62 -9.88
CA PHE A 125 8.32 -4.48 -10.24
C PHE A 125 8.59 -5.09 -11.62
N TYR A 126 9.47 -4.44 -12.40
CA TYR A 126 9.90 -4.93 -13.71
C TYR A 126 11.40 -4.66 -13.92
N ARG A 127 12.00 -5.40 -14.86
CA ARG A 127 13.40 -5.22 -15.26
C ARG A 127 13.56 -3.92 -16.01
N ASP A 128 14.56 -3.14 -15.60
CA ASP A 128 14.90 -1.85 -16.19
C ASP A 128 16.42 -1.69 -16.18
N SER A 129 17.03 -1.80 -17.36
CA SER A 129 18.49 -1.71 -17.53
C SER A 129 19.05 -0.31 -17.27
N GLU A 130 18.21 0.72 -17.26
CA GLU A 130 18.61 2.10 -16.98
C GLU A 130 18.63 2.39 -15.47
N SER A 131 17.97 1.55 -14.67
CA SER A 131 17.96 1.68 -13.21
C SER A 131 19.26 1.15 -12.60
N ALA A 132 19.78 1.84 -11.58
CA ALA A 132 20.98 1.43 -10.85
C ALA A 132 20.85 0.04 -10.20
N THR A 133 19.64 -0.38 -9.82
CA THR A 133 19.35 -1.70 -9.24
C THR A 133 19.00 -2.75 -10.30
N GLY A 134 18.85 -2.35 -11.58
CA GLY A 134 18.32 -3.19 -12.64
C GLY A 134 16.81 -3.43 -12.55
N TRP A 135 16.08 -2.71 -11.66
CA TRP A 135 14.67 -2.83 -11.42
C TRP A 135 13.98 -1.47 -11.37
N ASN A 136 12.74 -1.42 -11.83
CA ASN A 136 11.85 -0.26 -11.67
C ASN A 136 10.46 -0.74 -11.25
N ASN A 137 9.53 0.20 -11.01
CA ASN A 137 8.22 -0.13 -10.50
C ASN A 137 7.14 0.73 -11.16
N MET A 138 5.98 0.14 -11.48
CA MET A 138 4.88 0.85 -12.14
C MET A 138 4.25 1.93 -11.25
N VAL A 139 4.20 1.69 -9.93
CA VAL A 139 3.56 2.58 -8.95
C VAL A 139 4.51 3.67 -8.46
N TYR A 140 5.81 3.35 -8.43
CA TYR A 140 6.83 4.28 -7.94
C TYR A 140 8.04 4.25 -8.89
N GLU A 141 8.00 5.10 -9.91
CA GLU A 141 9.04 5.21 -10.91
C GLU A 141 10.40 5.61 -10.30
N ARG A 142 11.47 5.12 -10.89
CA ARG A 142 12.87 5.33 -10.41
C ARG A 142 13.07 4.87 -8.98
N VAL A 143 12.48 3.75 -8.62
CA VAL A 143 12.59 3.16 -7.30
C VAL A 143 14.03 2.74 -7.00
N ALA A 144 14.57 3.14 -5.84
CA ALA A 144 15.90 2.71 -5.40
C ALA A 144 15.89 1.30 -4.78
N MET A 145 14.74 0.79 -4.34
CA MET A 145 14.57 -0.55 -3.80
C MET A 145 14.66 -1.58 -4.94
N PRO A 146 15.54 -2.60 -4.85
CA PRO A 146 15.52 -3.72 -5.78
C PRO A 146 14.29 -4.61 -5.53
N HIS A 147 13.90 -5.41 -6.53
CA HIS A 147 12.81 -6.37 -6.34
C HIS A 147 13.27 -7.58 -5.50
N VAL A 148 13.13 -7.50 -4.19
CA VAL A 148 13.61 -8.53 -3.25
C VAL A 148 12.87 -9.86 -3.36
N LEU A 149 11.69 -9.89 -3.95
CA LEU A 149 10.84 -11.08 -4.13
C LEU A 149 10.97 -11.70 -5.54
N TRP A 150 11.94 -11.29 -6.35
CA TRP A 150 12.06 -11.72 -7.76
C TRP A 150 12.23 -13.24 -7.95
N THR A 151 12.86 -13.92 -6.99
CA THR A 151 12.99 -15.39 -7.04
C THR A 151 11.64 -16.10 -6.91
N LEU A 152 10.69 -15.45 -6.25
CA LEU A 152 9.33 -15.97 -6.04
C LEU A 152 8.42 -15.61 -7.22
N SER A 153 8.39 -14.33 -7.60
CA SER A 153 7.51 -13.82 -8.68
C SER A 153 8.02 -14.12 -10.10
N GLY A 154 9.32 -14.31 -10.24
CA GLY A 154 9.99 -14.28 -11.54
C GLY A 154 10.36 -12.86 -11.98
N GLN A 155 10.89 -12.75 -13.18
CA GLN A 155 11.27 -11.49 -13.79
C GLN A 155 10.15 -11.00 -14.71
N GLN A 156 9.72 -9.78 -14.49
CA GLN A 156 8.72 -9.09 -15.28
C GLN A 156 9.36 -8.01 -16.12
N VAL A 157 8.78 -7.72 -17.28
CA VAL A 157 9.17 -6.64 -18.18
C VAL A 157 7.98 -5.73 -18.43
N GLN A 158 8.26 -4.43 -18.62
CA GLN A 158 7.26 -3.48 -19.05
C GLN A 158 6.95 -3.68 -20.54
N VAL A 159 5.69 -3.59 -20.89
CA VAL A 159 5.20 -3.66 -22.28
C VAL A 159 4.38 -2.42 -22.56
N ASP A 160 4.80 -1.66 -23.56
CA ASP A 160 4.16 -0.43 -23.99
C ASP A 160 3.38 -0.68 -25.27
N ARG A 161 2.10 -0.28 -25.28
CA ARG A 161 1.24 -0.31 -26.46
C ARG A 161 0.70 1.08 -26.75
N LYS A 162 0.85 1.54 -27.98
CA LYS A 162 0.40 2.87 -28.41
C LYS A 162 -0.98 2.81 -29.03
N PHE A 163 -1.79 3.83 -28.77
CA PHE A 163 -3.15 3.98 -29.27
C PHE A 163 -3.41 5.42 -29.72
N LYS A 164 -4.28 5.55 -30.73
CA LYS A 164 -4.77 6.86 -31.22
C LYS A 164 -5.94 7.38 -30.39
N ASN A 165 -6.67 6.47 -29.73
CA ASN A 165 -7.91 6.74 -29.02
C ASN A 165 -7.80 6.25 -27.58
N MET A 166 -8.16 7.12 -26.60
CA MET A 166 -8.17 6.82 -25.17
C MET A 166 -9.12 5.68 -24.82
N GLU A 167 -10.32 5.64 -25.43
CA GLU A 167 -11.30 4.60 -25.17
C GLU A 167 -10.79 3.19 -25.53
N GLN A 168 -10.04 3.07 -26.62
CA GLN A 168 -9.40 1.80 -27.00
C GLN A 168 -8.33 1.39 -25.98
N ALA A 169 -7.49 2.34 -25.55
CA ALA A 169 -6.47 2.08 -24.55
C ALA A 169 -7.10 1.62 -23.23
N GLU A 170 -8.13 2.31 -22.77
CA GLU A 170 -8.87 1.94 -21.54
C GLU A 170 -9.60 0.60 -21.68
N GLY A 171 -10.21 0.33 -22.83
CA GLY A 171 -10.91 -0.94 -23.09
C GLY A 171 -9.98 -2.14 -22.95
N ILE A 172 -8.75 -2.03 -23.44
CA ILE A 172 -7.73 -3.07 -23.29
C ILE A 172 -7.15 -3.08 -21.87
N ALA A 173 -6.94 -1.90 -21.28
CA ALA A 173 -6.43 -1.77 -19.94
C ALA A 173 -7.34 -2.44 -18.90
N ARG A 174 -8.64 -2.29 -19.01
CA ARG A 174 -9.65 -2.93 -18.11
C ARG A 174 -9.64 -4.46 -18.17
N GLN A 175 -9.08 -5.06 -19.21
CA GLN A 175 -8.92 -6.51 -19.33
C GLN A 175 -7.63 -7.01 -18.64
N GLN A 176 -6.72 -6.12 -18.25
CA GLN A 176 -5.50 -6.51 -17.56
C GLN A 176 -5.80 -6.94 -16.12
N LYS A 177 -5.14 -8.02 -15.69
CA LYS A 177 -5.22 -8.54 -14.32
C LYS A 177 -4.19 -7.93 -13.37
N SER A 178 -3.24 -7.19 -13.91
CA SER A 178 -2.16 -6.52 -13.18
C SER A 178 -2.27 -5.00 -13.31
N ALA A 179 -1.50 -4.28 -12.50
CA ALA A 179 -1.40 -2.83 -12.56
C ALA A 179 -1.09 -2.34 -13.99
N TRP A 180 -1.72 -1.24 -14.36
CA TRP A 180 -1.48 -0.57 -15.62
C TRP A 180 -1.55 0.95 -15.47
N LYS A 181 -0.92 1.65 -16.40
CA LYS A 181 -0.93 3.11 -16.53
C LYS A 181 -1.13 3.48 -17.98
N ILE A 182 -1.83 4.60 -18.23
CA ILE A 182 -1.91 5.20 -19.56
C ILE A 182 -1.22 6.55 -19.49
N ASP A 183 -0.12 6.70 -20.20
CA ASP A 183 0.57 7.99 -20.40
C ASP A 183 -0.03 8.70 -21.61
N VAL A 184 -0.24 10.01 -21.51
CA VAL A 184 -0.76 10.85 -22.59
C VAL A 184 0.37 11.70 -23.14
N LEU A 185 0.73 11.49 -24.40
CA LEU A 185 1.74 12.28 -25.09
C LEU A 185 1.18 13.64 -25.55
N THR A 186 2.01 14.67 -25.51
CA THR A 186 1.68 15.93 -26.18
C THR A 186 1.62 15.73 -27.71
N PRO A 187 0.94 16.61 -28.47
CA PRO A 187 0.89 16.51 -29.93
C PRO A 187 2.27 16.46 -30.60
N GLU A 188 3.25 17.18 -30.04
CA GLU A 188 4.61 17.19 -30.53
C GLU A 188 5.35 15.86 -30.30
N GLN A 189 5.10 15.22 -29.16
CA GLN A 189 5.66 13.91 -28.79
C GLN A 189 5.04 12.75 -29.59
N ALA A 190 3.76 12.86 -29.94
CA ALA A 190 3.05 11.83 -30.71
C ALA A 190 3.48 11.76 -32.19
N GLY A 191 4.06 12.82 -32.75
CA GLY A 191 4.50 12.86 -34.12
C GLY A 191 3.37 12.69 -35.16
N LYS A 192 3.72 12.20 -36.35
CA LYS A 192 2.77 12.05 -37.47
C LYS A 192 1.73 10.93 -37.28
N ASP A 193 2.01 9.95 -36.44
CA ASP A 193 1.16 8.77 -36.28
C ASP A 193 -0.05 9.04 -35.40
N ALA A 194 -0.10 10.18 -34.71
CA ALA A 194 -1.18 10.60 -33.81
C ALA A 194 -1.50 9.57 -32.65
N GLU A 195 -0.57 8.68 -32.34
CA GLU A 195 -0.69 7.72 -31.25
C GLU A 195 -0.27 8.37 -29.92
N ARG A 196 -1.24 9.00 -29.27
CA ARG A 196 -1.02 9.85 -28.11
C ARG A 196 -1.14 9.12 -26.77
N PHE A 197 -1.69 7.91 -26.76
CA PHE A 197 -1.96 7.16 -25.55
C PHE A 197 -1.08 5.93 -25.47
N ILE A 198 -0.22 5.85 -24.45
CA ILE A 198 0.67 4.71 -24.23
C ILE A 198 0.13 3.92 -23.04
N LEU A 199 -0.44 2.75 -23.31
CA LEU A 199 -0.79 1.80 -22.29
C LEU A 199 0.46 1.03 -21.85
N LYS A 200 0.91 1.26 -20.63
CA LYS A 200 1.99 0.53 -19.96
C LYS A 200 1.41 -0.61 -19.14
N THR A 201 1.92 -1.79 -19.36
CA THR A 201 1.55 -3.02 -18.63
C THR A 201 2.81 -3.78 -18.26
N ILE A 202 2.70 -4.78 -17.40
CA ILE A 202 3.79 -5.70 -17.08
C ILE A 202 3.45 -7.11 -17.53
N ARG A 203 4.48 -7.85 -17.94
CA ARG A 203 4.37 -9.26 -18.32
C ARG A 203 5.53 -10.04 -17.71
N THR A 204 5.23 -11.22 -17.17
CA THR A 204 6.27 -12.15 -16.72
C THR A 204 7.03 -12.69 -17.93
N GLU A 205 8.34 -12.49 -17.95
CA GLU A 205 9.25 -12.99 -18.99
C GLU A 205 9.92 -14.30 -18.53
N THR A 206 10.39 -14.32 -17.29
CA THR A 206 10.98 -15.53 -16.70
C THR A 206 10.16 -15.88 -15.45
N PRO A 207 9.57 -17.08 -15.37
CA PRO A 207 8.79 -17.48 -14.21
C PRO A 207 9.66 -17.59 -12.95
N GLY A 208 9.08 -17.33 -11.79
CA GLY A 208 9.68 -17.57 -10.48
C GLY A 208 9.38 -18.95 -9.96
N SER A 209 9.66 -19.15 -8.68
CA SER A 209 9.37 -20.42 -7.99
C SER A 209 7.88 -20.59 -7.65
N LEU A 210 7.11 -19.50 -7.65
CA LEU A 210 5.66 -19.48 -7.41
C LEU A 210 4.91 -19.20 -8.70
N SER A 211 3.73 -19.78 -8.83
CA SER A 211 2.75 -19.34 -9.82
C SER A 211 2.26 -17.92 -9.49
N GLN A 212 1.66 -17.24 -10.48
CA GLN A 212 1.12 -15.88 -10.25
C GLN A 212 0.12 -15.84 -9.10
N LEU A 213 -0.77 -16.86 -9.00
CA LEU A 213 -1.75 -16.92 -7.91
C LEU A 213 -1.09 -17.10 -6.54
N GLU A 214 -0.11 -17.98 -6.42
CA GLU A 214 0.61 -18.19 -5.16
C GLU A 214 1.39 -16.94 -4.75
N TYR A 215 1.99 -16.25 -5.71
CA TYR A 215 2.67 -14.98 -5.46
C TYR A 215 1.68 -13.88 -5.02
N ASP A 216 0.53 -13.77 -5.67
CA ASP A 216 -0.52 -12.83 -5.29
C ASP A 216 -1.04 -13.10 -3.87
N LEU A 217 -1.19 -14.36 -3.47
CA LEU A 217 -1.55 -14.75 -2.11
C LEU A 217 -0.46 -14.42 -1.10
N LEU A 218 0.81 -14.67 -1.43
CA LEU A 218 1.94 -14.31 -0.57
C LEU A 218 2.00 -12.79 -0.32
N VAL A 219 1.84 -11.99 -1.38
CA VAL A 219 1.82 -10.52 -1.25
C VAL A 219 0.59 -10.05 -0.47
N ARG A 220 -0.59 -10.68 -0.67
CA ARG A 220 -1.78 -10.43 0.14
C ARG A 220 -1.48 -10.61 1.63
N ASP A 221 -0.90 -11.75 2.00
CA ASP A 221 -0.60 -12.10 3.39
C ASP A 221 0.42 -11.13 4.00
N LEU A 222 1.46 -10.78 3.23
CA LEU A 222 2.44 -9.78 3.63
C LEU A 222 1.79 -8.40 3.88
N VAL A 223 0.95 -7.92 2.96
CA VAL A 223 0.28 -6.63 3.09
C VAL A 223 -0.77 -6.66 4.22
N ASN A 224 -1.44 -7.80 4.43
CA ASN A 224 -2.34 -8.00 5.57
C ASN A 224 -1.60 -7.84 6.89
N PHE A 225 -0.44 -8.50 7.04
CA PHE A 225 0.42 -8.35 8.22
C PHE A 225 0.90 -6.91 8.39
N MET A 226 1.38 -6.25 7.33
CA MET A 226 1.83 -4.85 7.40
C MET A 226 0.68 -3.90 7.78
N THR A 227 -0.54 -4.19 7.35
CA THR A 227 -1.73 -3.42 7.72
C THR A 227 -2.07 -3.61 9.20
N TRP A 228 -2.06 -4.84 9.70
CA TRP A 228 -2.24 -5.15 11.12
C TRP A 228 -1.11 -4.52 11.96
N MET A 229 0.14 -4.67 11.56
CA MET A 229 1.30 -4.08 12.25
C MET A 229 1.19 -2.56 12.37
N SER A 230 0.70 -1.90 11.33
CA SER A 230 0.53 -0.44 11.32
C SER A 230 -0.58 0.05 12.24
N GLU A 231 -1.56 -0.78 12.58
CA GLU A 231 -2.66 -0.47 13.49
C GLU A 231 -3.27 -1.76 14.09
N PRO A 232 -2.61 -2.40 15.07
CA PRO A 232 -3.10 -3.65 15.67
C PRO A 232 -4.52 -3.53 16.26
N ASN A 233 -4.84 -2.40 16.85
CA ASN A 233 -6.14 -2.15 17.48
C ASN A 233 -7.21 -1.57 16.51
N GLN A 234 -7.02 -1.71 15.20
CA GLN A 234 -7.93 -1.13 14.19
C GLN A 234 -9.38 -1.60 14.37
N LEU A 235 -9.59 -2.88 14.66
CA LEU A 235 -10.93 -3.45 14.80
C LEU A 235 -11.63 -2.92 16.06
N GLU A 236 -10.93 -2.88 17.18
CA GLU A 236 -11.44 -2.34 18.44
C GLU A 236 -11.77 -0.85 18.31
N ARG A 237 -10.88 -0.07 17.69
CA ARG A 237 -11.12 1.35 17.43
C ARG A 237 -12.36 1.59 16.58
N LYS A 238 -12.59 0.79 15.53
CA LYS A 238 -13.78 0.90 14.69
C LYS A 238 -15.05 0.61 15.49
N GLN A 239 -15.04 -0.45 16.31
CA GLN A 239 -16.19 -0.78 17.17
C GLN A 239 -16.50 0.33 18.18
N ALA A 240 -15.48 0.82 18.89
CA ALA A 240 -15.63 1.96 19.81
C ALA A 240 -16.14 3.21 19.06
N GLY A 241 -15.67 3.46 17.84
CA GLY A 241 -16.11 4.56 17.01
C GLY A 241 -17.60 4.54 16.69
N TYR A 242 -18.18 3.37 16.40
CA TYR A 242 -19.64 3.25 16.16
C TYR A 242 -20.44 3.59 17.42
N VAL A 243 -19.99 3.14 18.61
CA VAL A 243 -20.65 3.46 19.88
C VAL A 243 -20.58 4.97 20.16
N VAL A 244 -19.42 5.59 19.97
CA VAL A 244 -19.25 7.04 20.15
C VAL A 244 -20.14 7.82 19.20
N LEU A 245 -20.21 7.44 17.92
CA LEU A 245 -21.09 8.10 16.94
C LEU A 245 -22.57 7.99 17.33
N LEU A 246 -23.01 6.85 17.83
CA LEU A 246 -24.37 6.65 18.32
C LEU A 246 -24.69 7.59 19.50
N VAL A 247 -23.80 7.66 20.49
CA VAL A 247 -23.97 8.55 21.64
C VAL A 247 -24.00 10.02 21.19
N LEU A 248 -23.11 10.44 20.29
CA LEU A 248 -23.09 11.80 19.76
C LEU A 248 -24.35 12.11 18.96
N LEU A 249 -24.92 11.15 18.21
CA LEU A 249 -26.20 11.32 17.52
C LEU A 249 -27.34 11.59 18.50
N VAL A 250 -27.42 10.82 19.59
CA VAL A 250 -28.44 11.01 20.63
C VAL A 250 -28.29 12.40 21.26
N LEU A 251 -27.07 12.79 21.62
CA LEU A 251 -26.79 14.12 22.18
C LEU A 251 -27.15 15.25 21.21
N LEU A 252 -26.86 15.06 19.90
CA LEU A 252 -27.22 16.03 18.87
C LEU A 252 -28.75 16.22 18.79
N VAL A 253 -29.52 15.14 18.85
CA VAL A 253 -30.99 15.21 18.84
C VAL A 253 -31.50 15.95 20.07
N LEU A 254 -31.00 15.64 21.25
CA LEU A 254 -31.39 16.33 22.49
C LEU A 254 -31.02 17.81 22.46
N ALA A 255 -29.81 18.15 22.02
CA ALA A 255 -29.36 19.53 21.87
C ALA A 255 -30.22 20.29 20.84
N TYR A 256 -30.58 19.65 19.72
CA TYR A 256 -31.46 20.24 18.71
C TYR A 256 -32.87 20.51 19.25
N LEU A 257 -33.46 19.55 19.99
CA LEU A 257 -34.77 19.72 20.62
C LEU A 257 -34.74 20.87 21.64
N LEU A 258 -33.67 20.93 22.47
CA LEU A 258 -33.47 22.02 23.41
C LEU A 258 -33.31 23.38 22.71
N TYR A 259 -32.47 23.41 21.66
CA TYR A 259 -32.31 24.60 20.82
C TYR A 259 -33.65 25.09 20.28
N LYS A 260 -34.48 24.18 19.72
CA LYS A 260 -35.78 24.48 19.16
C LYS A 260 -36.74 25.04 20.22
N GLU A 261 -36.72 24.49 21.42
CA GLU A 261 -37.57 24.96 22.52
C GLU A 261 -37.15 26.36 23.01
N PHE A 262 -35.86 26.60 23.22
CA PHE A 262 -35.37 27.92 23.65
C PHE A 262 -35.60 29.06 22.61
N TRP A 263 -35.64 28.72 21.35
CA TRP A 263 -35.82 29.74 20.28
C TRP A 263 -37.26 29.82 19.78
N LYS A 264 -38.21 29.13 20.40
CA LYS A 264 -39.62 29.10 20.01
C LYS A 264 -40.30 30.45 20.12
N ASP A 265 -39.97 31.23 21.14
CA ASP A 265 -40.62 32.51 21.48
C ASP A 265 -39.82 33.72 20.97
N VAL A 266 -38.75 33.52 20.22
CA VAL A 266 -37.88 34.61 19.71
C VAL A 266 -38.18 34.97 18.24
N HIS A 267 -39.10 34.23 17.57
CA HIS A 267 -39.52 34.46 16.17
C HIS A 267 -41.01 34.69 16.06
#